data_23b3b2836b3ad5830d0606e3f3bafb58
#
_entry.id   23b3b2836b3ad5830d0606e3f3bafb58
#
_cell.length_a   1.000
_cell.length_b   1.000
_cell.length_c   1.000
_cell.angle_alpha   90.00
_cell.angle_beta   90.00
_cell.angle_gamma   90.00
#
_symmetry.space_group_name_H-M   'P 1'
#
loop_
_entity.id
_entity.type
_entity.pdbx_description
1 polymer ?
#
loop_
_entity_poly.entity_id
_entity_poly.type
_entity_poly.pdbx_seq_one_letter_code
_entity_poly.pdbx_strand_id
1 'polypeptide(L)'
;RDDVESRGLGDVYKRQDIDLNFSGEYQAKAHKYTEVIFGEGQTFKAGTIGTLADKTAFGYVKNYFEERGQHKRSCEINRIVQGCTGIRRSTGQHPGGIIVLPMGEEIEKFTPVQYPANDSSSGFITTHFDYHSIDGNLLKLDILGHDDPTMIRTLEDMTDLNAREVPLDDKAVMSLFASTEALGIDPKDIGGCKLGCLG
;
A
#
# COMPACT_ATOMS: atom_id res chain seq x y z
N ARG A 1 -30.78 2.15 -3.60
CA ARG A 1 -31.87 2.38 -2.62
C ARG A 1 -31.33 2.48 -1.22
N ASP A 2 -30.36 1.68 -0.88
CA ASP A 2 -29.69 1.72 0.45
C ASP A 2 -28.88 3.01 0.64
N ASP A 3 -28.38 3.58 -0.44
CA ASP A 3 -27.68 4.87 -0.41
C ASP A 3 -28.57 6.08 -0.06
N VAL A 4 -29.87 5.94 -0.16
CA VAL A 4 -30.80 7.03 0.14
C VAL A 4 -31.26 6.98 1.61
N GLU A 5 -31.36 5.78 2.18
CA GLU A 5 -31.75 5.60 3.58
C GLU A 5 -30.62 5.88 4.56
N SER A 6 -29.37 5.60 4.16
CA SER A 6 -28.19 5.86 4.99
C SER A 6 -27.72 7.32 4.97
N ARG A 7 -28.18 8.13 4.02
CA ARG A 7 -27.90 9.58 3.97
C ARG A 7 -28.40 10.38 5.17
N GLY A 8 -29.24 9.78 6.02
CA GLY A 8 -29.75 10.47 7.19
C GLY A 8 -28.74 10.62 8.33
N LEU A 9 -27.94 9.61 8.66
CA LEU A 9 -27.01 9.64 9.82
C LEU A 9 -25.82 8.69 9.73
N GLY A 10 -25.82 7.69 8.85
CA GLY A 10 -24.78 6.66 8.82
C GLY A 10 -23.68 6.92 7.78
N ASP A 11 -24.04 7.40 6.60
CA ASP A 11 -23.09 7.54 5.47
C ASP A 11 -22.24 8.80 5.55
N VAL A 12 -22.62 9.77 6.35
CA VAL A 12 -21.83 10.98 6.60
C VAL A 12 -20.45 10.61 7.18
N TYR A 13 -20.31 9.42 7.74
CA TYR A 13 -19.09 8.98 8.44
C TYR A 13 -18.32 7.86 7.71
N LYS A 14 -18.87 7.26 6.67
CA LYS A 14 -18.10 6.33 5.82
C LYS A 14 -17.26 7.12 4.84
N ARG A 15 -16.07 7.47 5.28
CA ARG A 15 -15.07 8.04 4.39
C ARG A 15 -14.41 6.89 3.63
N GLN A 16 -14.44 6.99 2.32
CA GLN A 16 -13.77 6.04 1.46
C GLN A 16 -12.31 6.43 1.33
N ASP A 17 -11.41 5.47 1.35
CA ASP A 17 -10.06 5.65 0.88
C ASP A 17 -10.11 5.90 -0.62
N ILE A 18 -9.39 6.91 -1.08
CA ILE A 18 -9.30 7.25 -2.50
C ILE A 18 -7.93 6.80 -2.98
N ASP A 19 -7.92 5.74 -3.79
CA ASP A 19 -6.71 5.21 -4.41
C ASP A 19 -6.43 5.94 -5.73
N LEU A 20 -5.26 6.55 -5.81
CA LEU A 20 -4.77 7.27 -6.97
C LEU A 20 -3.45 6.68 -7.44
N ASN A 21 -3.46 6.09 -8.62
CA ASN A 21 -2.28 5.47 -9.20
C ASN A 21 -1.57 6.45 -10.14
N PHE A 22 -0.32 6.74 -9.82
CA PHE A 22 0.55 7.60 -10.61
C PHE A 22 1.76 6.81 -11.11
N SER A 23 2.44 7.33 -12.11
CA SER A 23 3.79 6.89 -12.43
C SER A 23 4.71 7.10 -11.22
N GLY A 24 5.57 6.14 -10.93
CA GLY A 24 6.50 6.22 -9.80
C GLY A 24 7.36 7.48 -9.79
N GLU A 25 7.72 7.98 -10.97
CA GLU A 25 8.50 9.22 -11.15
C GLU A 25 7.73 10.49 -10.73
N TYR A 26 6.41 10.45 -10.80
CA TYR A 26 5.55 11.59 -10.48
C TYR A 26 4.91 11.52 -9.10
N GLN A 27 5.02 10.41 -8.38
CA GLN A 27 4.41 10.22 -7.06
C GLN A 27 4.77 11.35 -6.08
N ALA A 28 6.06 11.68 -5.99
CA ALA A 28 6.51 12.74 -5.08
C ALA A 28 5.94 14.12 -5.45
N LYS A 29 5.78 14.41 -6.74
CA LYS A 29 5.15 15.64 -7.23
C LYS A 29 3.65 15.65 -6.90
N ALA A 30 2.97 14.51 -7.05
CA ALA A 30 1.56 14.37 -6.70
C ALA A 30 1.34 14.57 -5.20
N HIS A 31 2.19 14.00 -4.33
CA HIS A 31 2.15 14.25 -2.88
C HIS A 31 2.29 15.74 -2.57
N LYS A 32 3.27 16.42 -3.16
CA LYS A 32 3.45 17.86 -2.91
C LYS A 32 2.27 18.68 -3.45
N TYR A 33 1.64 18.25 -4.54
CA TYR A 33 0.51 18.96 -5.13
C TYR A 33 -0.74 18.92 -4.25
N THR A 34 -0.86 17.95 -3.33
CA THR A 34 -1.96 17.94 -2.36
C THR A 34 -1.97 19.19 -1.47
N GLU A 35 -0.80 19.74 -1.14
CA GLU A 35 -0.71 21.00 -0.39
C GLU A 35 -1.27 22.20 -1.19
N VAL A 36 -1.13 22.16 -2.52
CA VAL A 36 -1.70 23.19 -3.41
C VAL A 36 -3.22 23.10 -3.45
N ILE A 37 -3.77 21.87 -3.44
CA ILE A 37 -5.22 21.63 -3.52
C ILE A 37 -5.92 21.95 -2.19
N PHE A 38 -5.35 21.46 -1.09
CA PHE A 38 -6.00 21.48 0.23
C PHE A 38 -5.49 22.61 1.15
N GLY A 39 -4.37 23.21 0.82
CA GLY A 39 -3.72 24.26 1.60
C GLY A 39 -2.47 23.76 2.32
N GLU A 40 -1.54 24.67 2.52
CA GLU A 40 -0.32 24.40 3.28
C GLU A 40 -0.66 24.10 4.74
N GLY A 41 -0.07 23.04 5.30
CA GLY A 41 -0.36 22.59 6.65
C GLY A 41 -1.66 21.79 6.81
N GLN A 42 -2.41 21.55 5.73
CA GLN A 42 -3.65 20.74 5.77
C GLN A 42 -3.45 19.29 5.29
N THR A 43 -2.24 18.93 4.88
CA THR A 43 -1.93 17.57 4.43
C THR A 43 -0.70 17.02 5.13
N PHE A 44 -0.78 15.76 5.56
CA PHE A 44 0.28 15.07 6.29
C PHE A 44 0.47 13.67 5.72
N LYS A 45 1.69 13.18 5.72
CA LYS A 45 1.93 11.76 5.41
C LYS A 45 1.34 10.87 6.50
N ALA A 46 0.67 9.79 6.09
CA ALA A 46 0.14 8.81 7.02
C ALA A 46 1.27 8.05 7.71
N GLY A 47 1.23 7.97 9.02
CA GLY A 47 2.10 7.11 9.81
C GLY A 47 1.60 5.66 9.81
N THR A 48 2.52 4.75 10.05
CA THR A 48 2.22 3.33 10.27
C THR A 48 2.84 2.84 11.57
N ILE A 49 2.18 1.88 12.20
CA ILE A 49 2.69 1.21 13.39
C ILE A 49 2.92 -0.26 13.04
N GLY A 50 4.18 -0.65 13.00
CA GLY A 50 4.56 -2.05 12.83
C GLY A 50 4.37 -2.83 14.13
N THR A 51 3.61 -3.91 14.07
CA THR A 51 3.38 -4.83 15.18
C THR A 51 4.09 -6.16 14.96
N LEU A 52 4.32 -6.90 16.03
CA LEU A 52 4.94 -8.21 15.97
C LEU A 52 3.92 -9.23 15.44
N ALA A 53 4.20 -9.81 14.27
CA ALA A 53 3.36 -10.84 13.66
C ALA A 53 3.62 -12.22 14.29
N ASP A 54 2.62 -13.11 14.25
CA ASP A 54 2.66 -14.46 14.83
C ASP A 54 3.89 -15.26 14.46
N LYS A 55 4.23 -15.32 13.17
CA LYS A 55 5.41 -16.08 12.68
C LYS A 55 6.71 -15.55 13.26
N THR A 56 6.84 -14.23 13.37
CA THR A 56 8.04 -13.58 13.92
C THR A 56 8.11 -13.80 15.44
N ALA A 57 6.98 -13.68 16.13
CA ALA A 57 6.88 -13.95 17.56
C ALA A 57 7.24 -15.41 17.86
N PHE A 58 6.74 -16.36 17.07
CA PHE A 58 7.07 -17.78 17.20
C PHE A 58 8.59 -18.01 17.06
N GLY A 59 9.21 -17.41 16.03
CA GLY A 59 10.67 -17.50 15.85
C GLY A 59 11.44 -16.98 17.05
N TYR A 60 11.06 -15.82 17.60
CA TYR A 60 11.73 -15.26 18.79
C TYR A 60 11.57 -16.14 20.03
N VAL A 61 10.36 -16.63 20.31
CA VAL A 61 10.12 -17.49 21.48
C VAL A 61 10.87 -18.80 21.35
N LYS A 62 10.86 -19.40 20.15
CA LYS A 62 11.59 -20.65 19.89
C LYS A 62 13.10 -20.46 20.09
N ASN A 63 13.68 -19.45 19.44
CA ASN A 63 15.12 -19.15 19.58
C ASN A 63 15.53 -18.85 21.01
N TYR A 64 14.69 -18.10 21.76
CA TYR A 64 14.93 -17.82 23.17
C TYR A 64 15.13 -19.10 24.01
N PHE A 65 14.32 -20.12 23.78
CA PHE A 65 14.44 -21.39 24.49
C PHE A 65 15.61 -22.24 23.97
N GLU A 66 15.85 -22.25 22.66
CA GLU A 66 16.98 -22.98 22.05
C GLU A 66 18.33 -22.46 22.55
N GLU A 67 18.52 -21.14 22.59
CA GLU A 67 19.75 -20.50 23.14
C GLU A 67 20.01 -20.85 24.60
N ARG A 68 18.98 -21.23 25.35
CA ARG A 68 19.08 -21.63 26.77
C ARG A 68 19.08 -23.14 26.98
N GLY A 69 19.16 -23.90 25.88
CA GLY A 69 19.13 -25.35 25.91
C GLY A 69 17.82 -25.95 26.44
N GLN A 70 16.74 -25.19 26.38
CA GLN A 70 15.43 -25.61 26.86
C GLN A 70 14.54 -26.04 25.69
N HIS A 71 14.11 -27.27 25.68
CA HIS A 71 13.13 -27.77 24.72
C HIS A 71 11.70 -27.61 25.28
N LYS A 72 10.89 -26.80 24.62
CA LYS A 72 9.48 -26.62 24.94
C LYS A 72 8.60 -27.25 23.88
N ARG A 73 7.45 -27.75 24.29
CA ARG A 73 6.42 -28.23 23.36
C ARG A 73 5.84 -27.05 22.56
N SER A 74 5.42 -27.32 21.33
CA SER A 74 4.82 -26.30 20.45
C SER A 74 3.61 -25.58 21.08
N CYS A 75 2.81 -26.29 21.88
CA CYS A 75 1.67 -25.68 22.58
C CYS A 75 2.11 -24.61 23.59
N GLU A 76 3.21 -24.85 24.32
CA GLU A 76 3.75 -23.87 25.26
C GLU A 76 4.38 -22.68 24.54
N ILE A 77 5.11 -22.92 23.45
CA ILE A 77 5.62 -21.86 22.59
C ILE A 77 4.46 -20.99 22.07
N ASN A 78 3.41 -21.61 21.53
CA ASN A 78 2.25 -20.89 21.02
C ASN A 78 1.52 -20.08 22.11
N ARG A 79 1.41 -20.60 23.33
CA ARG A 79 0.82 -19.87 24.46
C ARG A 79 1.57 -18.57 24.75
N ILE A 80 2.90 -18.60 24.68
CA ILE A 80 3.74 -17.42 24.90
C ILE A 80 3.65 -16.47 23.70
N VAL A 81 3.64 -17.01 22.47
CA VAL A 81 3.48 -16.25 21.23
C VAL A 81 2.22 -15.40 21.25
N GLN A 82 1.09 -15.94 21.74
CA GLN A 82 -0.15 -15.17 21.87
C GLN A 82 0.01 -13.90 22.72
N GLY A 83 0.86 -13.95 23.75
CA GLY A 83 1.16 -12.78 24.58
C GLY A 83 2.14 -11.79 23.95
N CYS A 84 2.85 -12.20 22.89
CA CYS A 84 3.83 -11.37 22.17
C CYS A 84 3.27 -10.79 20.86
N THR A 85 2.26 -11.42 20.27
CA THR A 85 1.66 -10.98 19.02
C THR A 85 0.94 -9.66 19.19
N GLY A 86 1.05 -8.79 18.18
CA GLY A 86 0.40 -7.49 18.17
C GLY A 86 1.11 -6.41 18.98
N ILE A 87 2.20 -6.73 19.68
CA ILE A 87 3.02 -5.73 20.38
C ILE A 87 3.60 -4.75 19.36
N ARG A 88 3.47 -3.46 19.64
CA ARG A 88 4.02 -2.39 18.81
C ARG A 88 5.54 -2.45 18.85
N ARG A 89 6.17 -2.44 17.67
CA ARG A 89 7.61 -2.60 17.53
C ARG A 89 8.30 -1.39 16.93
N SER A 90 7.70 -0.83 15.88
CA SER A 90 8.29 0.26 15.14
C SER A 90 7.22 1.20 14.62
N THR A 91 7.63 2.43 14.32
CA THR A 91 6.84 3.39 13.59
C THR A 91 7.46 3.60 12.22
N GLY A 92 6.64 3.89 11.22
CA GLY A 92 7.07 4.14 9.86
C GLY A 92 6.13 5.13 9.18
N GLN A 93 6.33 5.30 7.88
CA GLN A 93 5.43 6.07 7.03
C GLN A 93 4.74 5.15 6.03
N HIS A 94 3.49 5.44 5.72
CA HIS A 94 2.78 4.79 4.64
C HIS A 94 3.36 5.27 3.29
N PRO A 95 3.63 4.38 2.33
CA PRO A 95 4.31 4.75 1.09
C PRO A 95 3.50 5.70 0.20
N GLY A 96 2.17 5.65 0.27
CA GLY A 96 1.27 6.46 -0.56
C GLY A 96 0.25 7.27 0.21
N GLY A 97 0.05 7.00 1.50
CA GLY A 97 -1.02 7.60 2.29
C GLY A 97 -0.77 9.07 2.63
N ILE A 98 -1.71 9.91 2.24
CA ILE A 98 -1.78 11.32 2.63
C ILE A 98 -3.06 11.54 3.42
N ILE A 99 -2.93 12.07 4.63
CA ILE A 99 -4.05 12.47 5.47
C ILE A 99 -4.41 13.91 5.15
N VAL A 100 -5.67 14.16 4.87
CA VAL A 100 -6.20 15.51 4.60
C VAL A 100 -7.05 15.94 5.78
N LEU A 101 -6.72 17.11 6.31
CA LEU A 101 -7.47 17.74 7.39
C LEU A 101 -8.68 18.53 6.87
N PRO A 102 -9.74 18.64 7.65
CA PRO A 102 -10.76 19.64 7.41
C PRO A 102 -10.15 21.05 7.43
N MET A 103 -10.67 21.93 6.59
CA MET A 103 -10.15 23.29 6.46
C MET A 103 -10.20 24.04 7.82
N GLY A 104 -9.07 24.60 8.21
CA GLY A 104 -8.94 25.38 9.44
C GLY A 104 -8.74 24.55 10.72
N GLU A 105 -8.63 23.24 10.60
CA GLU A 105 -8.31 22.38 11.73
C GLU A 105 -6.81 22.11 11.85
N GLU A 106 -6.36 21.84 13.07
CA GLU A 106 -4.97 21.49 13.39
C GLU A 106 -4.83 19.98 13.58
N ILE A 107 -3.72 19.42 13.11
CA ILE A 107 -3.49 17.96 13.16
C ILE A 107 -3.44 17.44 14.60
N GLU A 108 -2.97 18.23 15.51
CA GLU A 108 -2.80 17.88 16.93
C GLU A 108 -4.14 17.58 17.64
N LYS A 109 -5.26 18.04 17.08
CA LYS A 109 -6.60 17.67 17.56
C LYS A 109 -6.95 16.21 17.29
N PHE A 110 -6.30 15.58 16.29
CA PHE A 110 -6.60 14.24 15.83
C PHE A 110 -5.53 13.25 16.21
N THR A 111 -4.25 13.64 16.09
CA THR A 111 -3.11 12.76 16.30
C THR A 111 -1.86 13.57 16.60
N PRO A 112 -0.97 13.07 17.47
CA PRO A 112 0.39 13.60 17.52
C PRO A 112 1.09 13.41 16.17
N VAL A 113 2.09 14.25 15.93
CA VAL A 113 2.96 14.14 14.76
C VAL A 113 4.37 13.69 15.16
N GLN A 114 5.07 13.07 14.24
CA GLN A 114 6.41 12.56 14.49
C GLN A 114 7.28 12.59 13.23
N TYR A 115 8.58 12.50 13.44
CA TYR A 115 9.51 12.15 12.36
C TYR A 115 9.60 10.64 12.23
N PRO A 116 9.42 10.06 11.01
CA PRO A 116 9.50 8.62 10.79
C PRO A 116 10.87 8.09 11.27
N ALA A 117 10.86 6.96 11.96
CA ALA A 117 12.06 6.32 12.52
C ALA A 117 12.94 7.24 13.39
N ASN A 118 12.35 8.28 13.97
CA ASN A 118 13.05 9.33 14.75
C ASN A 118 14.11 10.10 13.95
N ASP A 119 14.01 10.10 12.62
CA ASP A 119 14.93 10.83 11.75
C ASP A 119 14.39 12.22 11.42
N SER A 120 14.83 13.21 12.17
CA SER A 120 14.47 14.62 11.94
C SER A 120 15.16 15.22 10.70
N SER A 121 16.18 14.56 10.15
CA SER A 121 16.90 15.03 8.97
C SER A 121 16.12 14.83 7.68
N SER A 122 15.15 13.92 7.67
CA SER A 122 14.31 13.64 6.51
C SER A 122 13.39 14.79 6.11
N GLY A 123 13.12 15.72 7.04
CA GLY A 123 12.23 16.86 6.81
C GLY A 123 10.75 16.52 6.63
N PHE A 124 10.38 15.22 6.73
CA PHE A 124 8.99 14.77 6.59
C PHE A 124 8.36 14.54 7.95
N ILE A 125 7.18 15.12 8.15
CA ILE A 125 6.37 14.89 9.33
C ILE A 125 5.24 13.92 8.97
N THR A 126 5.02 12.93 9.84
CA THR A 126 3.94 11.95 9.69
C THR A 126 3.01 11.98 10.88
N THR A 127 1.78 11.49 10.70
CA THR A 127 0.89 11.20 11.81
C THR A 127 1.48 10.08 12.67
N HIS A 128 1.29 10.16 13.99
CA HIS A 128 1.78 9.11 14.89
C HIS A 128 0.80 7.94 14.99
N PHE A 129 -0.50 8.23 15.09
CA PHE A 129 -1.49 7.16 15.11
C PHE A 129 -1.61 6.51 13.74
N ASP A 130 -1.78 5.19 13.74
CA ASP A 130 -2.16 4.46 12.54
C ASP A 130 -3.48 4.98 11.99
N TYR A 131 -3.59 5.07 10.66
CA TYR A 131 -4.77 5.65 10.02
C TYR A 131 -6.08 4.97 10.46
N HIS A 132 -6.10 3.66 10.62
CA HIS A 132 -7.30 2.94 11.07
C HIS A 132 -7.83 3.38 12.43
N SER A 133 -7.01 4.07 13.22
CA SER A 133 -7.43 4.63 14.52
C SER A 133 -8.05 6.03 14.40
N ILE A 134 -7.91 6.70 13.25
CA ILE A 134 -8.35 8.08 13.01
C ILE A 134 -9.21 8.23 11.73
N ASP A 135 -9.52 7.13 11.04
CA ASP A 135 -10.25 7.11 9.77
C ASP A 135 -11.67 7.67 9.83
N GLY A 136 -12.31 7.59 11.00
CA GLY A 136 -13.64 8.15 11.21
C GLY A 136 -13.71 9.68 11.07
N ASN A 137 -12.60 10.40 11.16
CA ASN A 137 -12.57 11.86 11.24
C ASN A 137 -11.79 12.53 10.10
N LEU A 138 -10.93 11.79 9.42
CA LEU A 138 -10.00 12.32 8.43
C LEU A 138 -10.13 11.60 7.10
N LEU A 139 -9.90 12.32 6.01
CA LEU A 139 -9.83 11.74 4.67
C LEU A 139 -8.40 11.25 4.42
N LYS A 140 -8.28 10.06 3.84
CA LYS A 140 -7.02 9.53 3.35
C LYS A 140 -7.03 9.45 1.83
N LEU A 141 -5.98 9.92 1.22
CA LEU A 141 -5.66 9.70 -0.19
C LEU A 141 -4.50 8.71 -0.26
N ASP A 142 -4.67 7.60 -0.95
CA ASP A 142 -3.58 6.69 -1.26
C ASP A 142 -3.02 7.02 -2.65
N ILE A 143 -1.96 7.82 -2.66
CA ILE A 143 -1.25 8.22 -3.87
C ILE A 143 -0.09 7.26 -4.08
N LEU A 144 -0.33 6.24 -4.90
CA LEU A 144 0.60 5.15 -5.13
C LEU A 144 1.38 5.36 -6.42
N GLY A 145 2.69 5.10 -6.36
CA GLY A 145 3.55 5.06 -7.54
C GLY A 145 3.61 3.65 -8.10
N HIS A 146 3.22 3.48 -9.36
CA HIS A 146 3.27 2.22 -10.08
C HIS A 146 4.12 2.33 -11.34
N ASP A 147 4.66 1.20 -11.79
CA ASP A 147 5.39 1.12 -13.05
C ASP A 147 4.44 1.08 -14.25
N ASP A 148 3.22 0.55 -14.08
CA ASP A 148 2.25 0.38 -15.17
C ASP A 148 1.93 1.69 -15.92
N PRO A 149 1.63 2.82 -15.28
CA PRO A 149 1.41 4.07 -16.00
C PRO A 149 2.62 4.54 -16.79
N THR A 150 3.83 4.31 -16.28
CA THR A 150 5.09 4.64 -16.96
C THR A 150 5.26 3.77 -18.19
N MET A 151 5.02 2.46 -18.07
CA MET A 151 5.12 1.51 -19.17
C MET A 151 4.09 1.81 -20.27
N ILE A 152 2.84 2.06 -19.89
CA ILE A 152 1.79 2.43 -20.83
C ILE A 152 2.18 3.69 -21.61
N ARG A 153 2.64 4.72 -20.92
CA ARG A 153 3.09 5.96 -21.57
C ARG A 153 4.26 5.73 -22.52
N THR A 154 5.24 4.94 -22.12
CA THR A 154 6.37 4.58 -22.97
C THR A 154 5.91 3.85 -24.23
N LEU A 155 4.97 2.91 -24.09
CA LEU A 155 4.39 2.21 -25.26
C LEU A 155 3.62 3.15 -26.18
N GLU A 156 2.83 4.07 -25.64
CA GLU A 156 2.15 5.10 -26.43
C GLU A 156 3.15 5.96 -27.22
N ASP A 157 4.22 6.42 -26.56
CA ASP A 157 5.25 7.25 -27.19
C ASP A 157 6.06 6.48 -28.26
N MET A 158 6.21 5.16 -28.12
CA MET A 158 6.92 4.31 -29.09
C MET A 158 6.05 3.90 -30.30
N THR A 159 4.75 3.79 -30.11
CA THR A 159 3.84 3.22 -31.12
C THR A 159 2.90 4.23 -31.74
N ASP A 160 2.81 5.45 -31.21
CA ASP A 160 1.82 6.46 -31.56
C ASP A 160 0.35 5.97 -31.40
N LEU A 161 0.12 4.94 -30.59
CA LEU A 161 -1.19 4.38 -30.30
C LEU A 161 -1.68 4.87 -28.93
N ASN A 162 -2.96 5.19 -28.84
CA ASN A 162 -3.60 5.51 -27.58
C ASN A 162 -3.98 4.20 -26.86
N ALA A 163 -3.47 3.99 -25.65
CA ALA A 163 -3.72 2.77 -24.87
C ALA A 163 -5.22 2.51 -24.62
N ARG A 164 -6.05 3.56 -24.59
CA ARG A 164 -7.51 3.44 -24.41
C ARG A 164 -8.24 2.86 -25.62
N GLU A 165 -7.60 2.87 -26.79
CA GLU A 165 -8.17 2.39 -28.05
C GLU A 165 -7.73 0.94 -28.34
N VAL A 166 -6.81 0.39 -27.55
CA VAL A 166 -6.33 -0.99 -27.69
C VAL A 166 -7.42 -1.97 -27.27
N PRO A 167 -7.86 -2.89 -28.16
CA PRO A 167 -8.84 -3.90 -27.81
C PRO A 167 -8.25 -4.90 -26.81
N LEU A 168 -8.87 -5.01 -25.64
CA LEU A 168 -8.42 -5.89 -24.56
C LEU A 168 -8.91 -7.35 -24.70
N ASP A 169 -9.75 -7.63 -25.68
CA ASP A 169 -10.40 -8.92 -25.91
C ASP A 169 -9.87 -9.65 -27.16
N ASP A 170 -8.77 -9.19 -27.75
CA ASP A 170 -8.15 -9.85 -28.88
C ASP A 170 -7.71 -11.26 -28.51
N LYS A 171 -8.28 -12.27 -29.20
CA LYS A 171 -8.07 -13.69 -28.90
C LYS A 171 -6.65 -14.15 -29.16
N ALA A 172 -5.96 -13.58 -30.15
CA ALA A 172 -4.58 -13.92 -30.45
C ALA A 172 -3.66 -13.41 -29.36
N VAL A 173 -3.85 -12.17 -28.90
CA VAL A 173 -3.11 -11.59 -27.78
C VAL A 173 -3.41 -12.35 -26.49
N MET A 174 -4.67 -12.65 -26.20
CA MET A 174 -5.05 -13.42 -25.02
C MET A 174 -4.46 -14.84 -25.02
N SER A 175 -4.26 -15.46 -26.20
CA SER A 175 -3.62 -16.78 -26.29
C SER A 175 -2.14 -16.78 -25.85
N LEU A 176 -1.46 -15.61 -25.88
CA LEU A 176 -0.07 -15.49 -25.44
C LEU A 176 0.12 -15.81 -23.96
N PHE A 177 -0.92 -15.63 -23.13
CA PHE A 177 -0.88 -16.03 -21.71
C PHE A 177 -0.90 -17.54 -21.48
N ALA A 178 -1.28 -18.31 -22.50
CA ALA A 178 -1.40 -19.77 -22.42
C ALA A 178 -0.45 -20.52 -23.34
N SER A 179 -0.10 -19.94 -24.51
CA SER A 179 0.70 -20.60 -25.54
C SER A 179 1.53 -19.60 -26.35
N THR A 180 2.45 -20.11 -27.16
CA THR A 180 3.28 -19.34 -28.10
C THR A 180 2.77 -19.38 -29.53
N GLU A 181 1.61 -20.01 -29.78
CA GLU A 181 1.05 -20.23 -31.12
C GLU A 181 0.84 -18.94 -31.91
N ALA A 182 0.34 -17.88 -31.25
CA ALA A 182 0.12 -16.59 -31.88
C ALA A 182 1.41 -15.93 -32.39
N LEU A 183 2.57 -16.31 -31.85
CA LEU A 183 3.89 -15.85 -32.30
C LEU A 183 4.53 -16.76 -33.34
N GLY A 184 3.89 -17.91 -33.67
CA GLY A 184 4.47 -18.90 -34.55
C GLY A 184 5.72 -19.61 -34.02
N ILE A 185 5.92 -19.58 -32.70
CA ILE A 185 7.07 -20.18 -32.03
C ILE A 185 6.70 -21.54 -31.46
N ASP A 186 7.41 -22.62 -31.84
CA ASP A 186 7.21 -23.92 -31.21
C ASP A 186 7.71 -23.90 -29.77
N PRO A 187 6.89 -24.28 -28.77
CA PRO A 187 7.31 -24.39 -27.37
C PRO A 187 8.59 -25.18 -27.14
N LYS A 188 8.89 -26.14 -28.03
CA LYS A 188 10.13 -26.95 -27.97
C LYS A 188 11.38 -26.12 -28.24
N ASP A 189 11.28 -25.09 -29.09
CA ASP A 189 12.41 -24.22 -29.45
C ASP A 189 12.83 -23.32 -28.31
N ILE A 190 11.93 -23.09 -27.35
CA ILE A 190 12.15 -22.29 -26.13
C ILE A 190 12.23 -23.14 -24.85
N GLY A 191 12.60 -24.41 -24.98
CA GLY A 191 12.76 -25.31 -23.83
C GLY A 191 11.45 -25.69 -23.12
N GLY A 192 10.30 -25.61 -23.82
CA GLY A 192 8.99 -25.94 -23.27
C GLY A 192 8.41 -24.90 -22.31
N CYS A 193 9.03 -23.74 -22.21
CA CYS A 193 8.55 -22.64 -21.37
C CYS A 193 7.29 -22.00 -21.98
N LYS A 194 6.27 -21.74 -21.15
CA LYS A 194 5.12 -20.93 -21.54
C LYS A 194 5.48 -19.46 -21.30
N LEU A 195 4.98 -18.55 -22.12
CA LEU A 195 5.24 -17.10 -21.94
C LEU A 195 4.91 -16.59 -20.52
N GLY A 196 3.90 -17.14 -19.88
CA GLY A 196 3.56 -16.84 -18.49
C GLY A 196 4.57 -17.30 -17.43
N CYS A 197 5.67 -17.96 -17.83
CA CYS A 197 6.77 -18.34 -16.94
C CYS A 197 7.92 -17.32 -16.94
N LEU A 198 7.81 -16.23 -17.70
CA LEU A 198 8.83 -15.19 -17.82
C LEU A 198 8.53 -13.96 -16.95
N GLY A 199 7.51 -14.03 -16.10
CA GLY A 199 7.13 -12.99 -15.13
C GLY A 199 7.57 -13.34 -13.72
#